data_280439bb6024d9b4d01fa5e609023fb6
#
_entry.id   280439bb6024d9b4d01fa5e609023fb6
#
_cell.length_a   1.000
_cell.length_b   1.000
_cell.length_c   1.000
_cell.angle_alpha   90.00
_cell.angle_beta   90.00
_cell.angle_gamma   90.00
#
_symmetry.space_group_name_H-M   'P 1'
#
loop_
_entity.id
_entity.type
_entity.pdbx_description
1 polymer ?
#
loop_
_entity_poly.entity_id
_entity_poly.type
_entity_poly.pdbx_seq_one_letter_code
_entity_poly.pdbx_strand_id
1 'polypeptide(L)'
;MIKKVINQKGKLDEELIDTIEPNFVFKDKPINRFNIIEISNDNVQTNKAELLEKLKKQINSIENCNLKDNSQNLILGDGNINSSIMLIGEAPGAEEDKTSTTFKGEVGELLNKMLLAIEIKRQSIYCCYAINFRPPEDRKPTGQEIKRYSVFLKEHLSLIHI
;
A
#
# COMPACT_ATOMS: atom_id res chain seq x y z
N MET A 1 39.55 24.80 29.31
CA MET A 1 39.29 24.51 27.87
C MET A 1 39.42 23.01 27.67
N ILE A 2 38.30 22.30 27.64
CA ILE A 2 38.31 20.86 27.37
C ILE A 2 38.19 20.72 25.84
N LYS A 3 39.28 20.29 25.20
CA LYS A 3 39.24 19.91 23.78
C LYS A 3 38.37 18.64 23.63
N LYS A 4 37.18 18.80 23.15
CA LYS A 4 36.35 17.64 22.69
C LYS A 4 37.07 17.00 21.50
N VAL A 5 37.65 15.84 21.72
CA VAL A 5 38.13 14.99 20.61
C VAL A 5 36.92 14.36 19.97
N ILE A 6 36.40 14.98 18.91
CA ILE A 6 35.38 14.39 18.06
C ILE A 6 36.09 13.34 17.22
N ASN A 7 35.77 12.07 17.42
CA ASN A 7 36.30 10.99 16.59
C ASN A 7 35.62 11.02 15.20
N GLN A 8 36.23 10.39 14.19
CA GLN A 8 35.73 10.39 12.83
C GLN A 8 34.27 9.91 12.74
N LYS A 9 33.85 9.01 13.62
CA LYS A 9 32.48 8.47 13.65
C LYS A 9 31.46 9.53 14.06
N GLY A 10 31.77 10.40 15.04
CA GLY A 10 30.90 11.50 15.45
C GLY A 10 30.71 12.55 14.36
N LYS A 11 31.73 12.76 13.52
CA LYS A 11 31.64 13.71 12.38
C LYS A 11 30.74 13.17 11.24
N LEU A 12 30.78 11.86 11.01
CA LEU A 12 29.95 11.19 10.03
C LEU A 12 28.47 11.18 10.46
N ASP A 13 28.21 11.07 11.76
CA ASP A 13 26.86 11.10 12.32
C ASP A 13 26.24 12.52 12.23
N GLU A 14 27.04 13.58 12.39
CA GLU A 14 26.62 14.99 12.22
C GLU A 14 26.29 15.28 10.73
N GLU A 15 27.14 14.87 9.80
CA GLU A 15 26.89 15.03 8.36
C GLU A 15 25.67 14.25 7.87
N LEU A 16 25.39 13.06 8.47
CA LEU A 16 24.21 12.27 8.16
C LEU A 16 22.93 12.94 8.67
N ILE A 17 22.98 13.56 9.84
CA ILE A 17 21.84 14.28 10.43
C ILE A 17 21.50 15.53 9.63
N ASP A 18 22.48 16.24 9.13
CA ASP A 18 22.29 17.44 8.28
C ASP A 18 21.67 17.10 6.91
N THR A 19 21.80 15.84 6.45
CA THR A 19 21.19 15.36 5.20
C THR A 19 19.78 14.80 5.36
N ILE A 20 19.36 14.49 6.60
CA ILE A 20 18.04 13.91 6.94
C ILE A 20 17.09 15.01 7.43
N GLU A 21 16.65 15.89 6.55
CA GLU A 21 15.67 16.97 6.78
C GLU A 21 16.13 18.12 7.69
N PRO A 22 16.32 19.33 7.15
CA PRO A 22 16.75 20.52 7.89
C PRO A 22 15.76 21.04 8.95
N ASN A 23 14.60 20.39 9.12
CA ASN A 23 13.55 20.80 10.06
C ASN A 23 13.34 19.80 11.22
N PHE A 24 14.21 18.80 11.39
CA PHE A 24 14.06 17.86 12.49
C PHE A 24 14.62 18.43 13.78
N VAL A 25 13.76 18.97 14.64
CA VAL A 25 14.13 19.49 15.94
C VAL A 25 14.04 18.37 16.98
N PHE A 26 15.20 17.93 17.50
CA PHE A 26 15.23 17.07 18.67
C PHE A 26 14.78 17.90 19.89
N LYS A 27 13.65 17.55 20.49
CA LYS A 27 13.21 18.15 21.74
C LYS A 27 14.02 17.57 22.91
N ASP A 28 14.41 18.39 23.88
CA ASP A 28 15.17 17.97 25.07
C ASP A 28 14.42 17.01 26.01
N LYS A 29 13.19 16.69 25.71
CA LYS A 29 12.39 15.72 26.48
C LYS A 29 12.19 14.45 25.67
N PRO A 30 12.42 13.25 26.26
CA PRO A 30 12.15 11.99 25.59
C PRO A 30 10.68 11.90 25.22
N ILE A 31 10.41 11.54 23.97
CA ILE A 31 9.05 11.31 23.49
C ILE A 31 8.59 9.97 24.08
N ASN A 32 7.57 10.02 24.92
CA ASN A 32 6.91 8.80 25.36
C ASN A 32 6.09 8.20 24.23
N ARG A 33 6.67 7.24 23.52
CA ARG A 33 6.01 6.52 22.42
C ARG A 33 5.00 5.47 22.90
N PHE A 34 4.89 5.26 24.21
CA PHE A 34 3.92 4.35 24.82
C PHE A 34 2.60 5.03 25.17
N ASN A 35 2.52 6.36 25.12
CA ASN A 35 1.22 7.03 25.12
C ASN A 35 0.56 6.81 23.76
N ILE A 36 -0.01 5.64 23.57
CA ILE A 36 -1.00 5.39 22.54
C ILE A 36 -2.16 6.32 22.89
N ILE A 37 -2.33 7.40 22.13
CA ILE A 37 -3.60 8.09 22.09
C ILE A 37 -4.57 7.02 21.59
N GLU A 38 -5.48 6.56 22.46
CA GLU A 38 -6.61 5.75 22.04
C GLU A 38 -7.50 6.63 21.15
N ILE A 39 -7.10 6.72 19.88
CA ILE A 39 -7.98 7.21 18.82
C ILE A 39 -9.05 6.14 18.74
N SER A 40 -10.29 6.51 19.10
CA SER A 40 -11.42 5.60 19.01
C SER A 40 -11.42 4.95 17.63
N ASN A 41 -11.25 3.62 17.58
CA ASN A 41 -11.09 2.85 16.35
C ASN A 41 -12.25 3.06 15.35
N ASP A 42 -13.43 3.45 15.84
CA ASP A 42 -14.62 3.68 15.02
C ASP A 42 -14.47 4.87 14.05
N ASN A 43 -13.86 5.98 14.47
CA ASN A 43 -13.64 7.14 13.62
C ASN A 43 -12.55 6.89 12.56
N VAL A 44 -11.57 6.04 12.86
CA VAL A 44 -10.50 5.69 11.90
C VAL A 44 -11.03 4.75 10.81
N GLN A 45 -11.91 3.80 11.17
CA GLN A 45 -12.49 2.86 10.21
C GLN A 45 -13.41 3.55 9.20
N THR A 46 -14.27 4.45 9.66
CA THR A 46 -15.17 5.21 8.78
C THR A 46 -14.36 6.05 7.79
N ASN A 47 -13.29 6.68 8.27
CA ASN A 47 -12.42 7.50 7.41
C ASN A 47 -11.65 6.66 6.37
N LYS A 48 -11.13 5.45 6.72
CA LYS A 48 -10.42 4.58 5.77
C LYS A 48 -11.33 4.12 4.62
N ALA A 49 -12.55 3.70 4.92
CA ALA A 49 -13.50 3.27 3.89
C ALA A 49 -13.83 4.40 2.91
N GLU A 50 -14.11 5.60 3.42
CA GLU A 50 -14.38 6.79 2.60
C GLU A 50 -13.18 7.17 1.72
N LEU A 51 -11.96 7.09 2.26
CA LEU A 51 -10.73 7.39 1.53
C LEU A 51 -10.48 6.35 0.43
N LEU A 52 -10.74 5.07 0.68
CA LEU A 52 -10.66 4.02 -0.34
C LEU A 52 -11.68 4.22 -1.47
N GLU A 53 -12.91 4.62 -1.14
CA GLU A 53 -13.90 4.97 -2.16
C GLU A 53 -13.50 6.21 -2.97
N LYS A 54 -12.87 7.19 -2.34
CA LYS A 54 -12.31 8.35 -3.03
C LYS A 54 -11.20 7.94 -3.99
N LEU A 55 -10.26 7.10 -3.54
CA LEU A 55 -9.20 6.55 -4.38
C LEU A 55 -9.77 5.76 -5.56
N LYS A 56 -10.80 4.94 -5.33
CA LYS A 56 -11.50 4.19 -6.38
C LYS A 56 -12.10 5.12 -7.44
N LYS A 57 -12.72 6.22 -7.02
CA LYS A 57 -13.25 7.24 -7.93
C LYS A 57 -12.14 7.92 -8.73
N GLN A 58 -11.01 8.25 -8.10
CA GLN A 58 -9.85 8.85 -8.78
C GLN A 58 -9.28 7.90 -9.85
N ILE A 59 -9.11 6.61 -9.55
CA ILE A 59 -8.66 5.64 -10.53
C ILE A 59 -9.67 5.49 -11.66
N ASN A 60 -10.96 5.49 -11.34
CA ASN A 60 -12.01 5.38 -12.35
C ASN A 60 -12.17 6.64 -13.21
N SER A 61 -11.72 7.80 -12.75
CA SER A 61 -11.73 9.05 -13.54
C SER A 61 -10.55 9.17 -14.51
N ILE A 62 -9.64 8.20 -14.55
CA ILE A 62 -8.51 8.24 -15.50
C ILE A 62 -9.03 8.21 -16.93
N GLU A 63 -8.64 9.21 -17.69
CA GLU A 63 -8.94 9.31 -19.12
C GLU A 63 -7.80 8.76 -19.97
N ASN A 64 -8.09 8.43 -21.24
CA ASN A 64 -7.13 7.90 -22.21
C ASN A 64 -6.36 6.69 -21.65
N CYS A 65 -7.10 5.70 -21.12
CA CYS A 65 -6.55 4.53 -20.50
C CYS A 65 -6.99 3.26 -21.21
N ASN A 66 -6.12 2.73 -22.05
CA ASN A 66 -6.36 1.51 -22.82
C ASN A 66 -6.68 0.29 -21.93
N LEU A 67 -6.12 0.24 -20.72
CA LEU A 67 -6.45 -0.83 -19.76
C LEU A 67 -7.90 -0.75 -19.30
N LYS A 68 -8.39 0.46 -18.98
CA LYS A 68 -9.76 0.70 -18.56
C LYS A 68 -10.75 0.38 -19.68
N ASP A 69 -10.43 0.75 -20.92
CA ASP A 69 -11.30 0.56 -22.07
C ASP A 69 -11.47 -0.94 -22.44
N ASN A 70 -10.50 -1.77 -22.07
CA ASN A 70 -10.50 -3.21 -22.33
C ASN A 70 -10.89 -4.08 -21.14
N SER A 71 -11.10 -3.50 -19.97
CA SER A 71 -11.47 -4.19 -18.73
C SER A 71 -12.97 -4.01 -18.44
N GLN A 72 -13.59 -5.01 -17.84
CA GLN A 72 -15.01 -4.95 -17.43
C GLN A 72 -15.16 -4.21 -16.10
N ASN A 73 -14.23 -4.41 -15.17
CA ASN A 73 -14.32 -3.91 -13.82
C ASN A 73 -13.01 -3.28 -13.33
N LEU A 74 -13.14 -2.29 -12.44
CA LEU A 74 -12.05 -1.78 -11.65
C LEU A 74 -11.91 -2.64 -10.39
N ILE A 75 -10.73 -3.21 -10.16
CA ILE A 75 -10.43 -4.03 -8.98
C ILE A 75 -9.50 -3.23 -8.08
N LEU A 76 -10.07 -2.61 -7.04
CA LEU A 76 -9.27 -1.85 -6.07
C LEU A 76 -8.52 -2.79 -5.14
N GLY A 77 -9.25 -3.66 -4.49
CA GLY A 77 -8.75 -4.62 -3.51
C GLY A 77 -9.89 -5.17 -2.66
N ASP A 78 -9.62 -6.21 -1.90
CA ASP A 78 -10.56 -6.83 -0.98
C ASP A 78 -9.86 -7.38 0.28
N GLY A 79 -10.65 -7.67 1.32
CA GLY A 79 -10.20 -8.20 2.59
C GLY A 79 -10.29 -7.19 3.73
N ASN A 80 -9.47 -7.38 4.75
CA ASN A 80 -9.51 -6.54 5.95
C ASN A 80 -8.73 -5.23 5.77
N ILE A 81 -9.43 -4.11 5.71
CA ILE A 81 -8.83 -2.77 5.57
C ILE A 81 -7.95 -2.35 6.76
N ASN A 82 -8.06 -3.04 7.89
CA ASN A 82 -7.22 -2.81 9.08
C ASN A 82 -6.13 -3.88 9.24
N SER A 83 -5.86 -4.63 8.17
CA SER A 83 -4.80 -5.64 8.20
C SER A 83 -3.42 -5.01 8.27
N SER A 84 -2.54 -5.63 9.04
CA SER A 84 -1.10 -5.34 9.02
C SER A 84 -0.37 -5.98 7.82
N ILE A 85 -1.06 -6.85 7.06
CA ILE A 85 -0.51 -7.53 5.89
C ILE A 85 -1.32 -7.12 4.66
N MET A 86 -0.61 -6.62 3.65
CA MET A 86 -1.16 -6.32 2.33
C MET A 86 -0.43 -7.14 1.26
N LEU A 87 -1.19 -7.96 0.53
CA LEU A 87 -0.67 -8.70 -0.62
C LEU A 87 -0.93 -7.91 -1.90
N ILE A 88 0.11 -7.71 -2.69
CA ILE A 88 0.05 -6.94 -3.93
C ILE A 88 0.40 -7.87 -5.09
N GLY A 89 -0.58 -8.15 -5.95
CA GLY A 89 -0.36 -8.80 -7.23
C GLY A 89 0.03 -7.81 -8.32
N GLU A 90 0.48 -8.30 -9.46
CA GLU A 90 0.89 -7.46 -10.61
C GLU A 90 -0.32 -6.80 -11.28
N ALA A 91 -1.24 -7.60 -11.78
CA ALA A 91 -2.46 -7.16 -12.46
C ALA A 91 -3.54 -8.24 -12.33
N PRO A 92 -4.85 -7.89 -12.41
CA PRO A 92 -5.92 -8.86 -12.40
C PRO A 92 -5.99 -9.67 -13.71
N GLY A 93 -6.45 -10.91 -13.62
CA GLY A 93 -6.74 -11.78 -14.72
C GLY A 93 -8.23 -11.79 -15.11
N ALA A 94 -8.62 -12.73 -15.98
CA ALA A 94 -9.97 -12.81 -16.51
C ALA A 94 -11.03 -13.12 -15.44
N GLU A 95 -10.72 -13.97 -14.48
CA GLU A 95 -11.67 -14.34 -13.43
C GLU A 95 -11.90 -13.20 -12.43
N GLU A 96 -10.82 -12.49 -12.10
CA GLU A 96 -10.87 -11.31 -11.24
C GLU A 96 -11.66 -10.18 -11.90
N ASP A 97 -11.45 -9.96 -13.20
CA ASP A 97 -12.17 -8.92 -13.96
C ASP A 97 -13.67 -9.19 -14.01
N LYS A 98 -14.09 -10.45 -14.12
CA LYS A 98 -15.50 -10.84 -14.09
C LYS A 98 -16.14 -10.69 -12.70
N THR A 99 -15.41 -11.09 -11.67
CA THR A 99 -15.94 -11.18 -10.29
C THR A 99 -15.72 -9.94 -9.45
N SER A 100 -14.92 -8.98 -9.94
CA SER A 100 -14.50 -7.77 -9.20
C SER A 100 -13.81 -8.06 -7.85
N THR A 101 -13.16 -9.22 -7.73
CA THR A 101 -12.48 -9.66 -6.51
C THR A 101 -11.04 -10.03 -6.80
N THR A 102 -10.17 -9.98 -5.79
CA THR A 102 -8.75 -10.29 -5.97
C THR A 102 -8.43 -11.78 -5.80
N PHE A 103 -7.45 -12.26 -6.55
CA PHE A 103 -6.92 -13.63 -6.46
C PHE A 103 -8.01 -14.70 -6.54
N LYS A 104 -8.63 -14.82 -7.71
CA LYS A 104 -9.62 -15.86 -8.04
C LYS A 104 -9.00 -16.98 -8.89
N GLY A 105 -9.82 -17.98 -9.16
CA GLY A 105 -9.41 -19.14 -9.94
C GLY A 105 -8.29 -19.94 -9.26
N GLU A 106 -7.49 -20.63 -10.06
CA GLU A 106 -6.42 -21.52 -9.58
C GLU A 106 -5.35 -20.79 -8.74
N VAL A 107 -5.00 -19.56 -9.13
CA VAL A 107 -4.03 -18.73 -8.39
C VAL A 107 -4.57 -18.37 -7.00
N GLY A 108 -5.85 -18.04 -6.91
CA GLY A 108 -6.52 -17.75 -5.64
C GLY A 108 -6.61 -18.96 -4.72
N GLU A 109 -6.88 -20.15 -5.28
CA GLU A 109 -6.87 -21.41 -4.51
C GLU A 109 -5.48 -21.74 -3.98
N LEU A 110 -4.45 -21.56 -4.81
CA LEU A 110 -3.06 -21.76 -4.39
C LEU A 110 -2.69 -20.79 -3.26
N LEU A 111 -3.01 -19.51 -3.41
CA LEU A 111 -2.79 -18.51 -2.38
C LEU A 111 -3.47 -18.88 -1.06
N ASN A 112 -4.73 -19.33 -1.12
CA ASN A 112 -5.46 -19.76 0.08
C ASN A 112 -4.78 -20.96 0.77
N LYS A 113 -4.29 -21.93 0.01
CA LYS A 113 -3.53 -23.07 0.56
C LYS A 113 -2.22 -22.62 1.21
N MET A 114 -1.50 -21.68 0.58
CA MET A 114 -0.25 -21.14 1.11
C MET A 114 -0.49 -20.38 2.42
N LEU A 115 -1.53 -19.55 2.47
CA LEU A 115 -1.91 -18.81 3.69
C LEU A 115 -2.32 -19.77 4.81
N LEU A 116 -3.10 -20.80 4.48
CA LEU A 116 -3.52 -21.80 5.46
C LEU A 116 -2.32 -22.55 6.05
N ALA A 117 -1.29 -22.85 5.26
CA ALA A 117 -0.08 -23.51 5.71
C ALA A 117 0.73 -22.72 6.76
N ILE A 118 0.54 -21.41 6.80
CA ILE A 118 1.15 -20.50 7.79
C ILE A 118 0.10 -19.94 8.78
N GLU A 119 -1.05 -20.62 8.90
CA GLU A 119 -2.14 -20.30 9.83
C GLU A 119 -2.74 -18.89 9.67
N ILE A 120 -2.62 -18.28 8.49
CA ILE A 120 -3.20 -16.98 8.16
C ILE A 120 -4.52 -17.19 7.40
N LYS A 121 -5.61 -16.61 7.89
CA LYS A 121 -6.90 -16.63 7.19
C LYS A 121 -6.92 -15.57 6.09
N ARG A 122 -7.44 -15.93 4.90
CA ARG A 122 -7.57 -14.99 3.77
C ARG A 122 -8.33 -13.70 4.15
N GLN A 123 -9.33 -13.80 5.02
CA GLN A 123 -10.12 -12.65 5.47
C GLN A 123 -9.37 -11.73 6.46
N SER A 124 -8.25 -12.17 7.04
CA SER A 124 -7.46 -11.35 7.96
C SER A 124 -6.45 -10.44 7.25
N ILE A 125 -6.21 -10.65 5.97
CA ILE A 125 -5.29 -9.87 5.15
C ILE A 125 -6.04 -9.00 4.16
N TYR A 126 -5.36 -7.98 3.63
CA TYR A 126 -5.85 -7.16 2.53
C TYR A 126 -5.12 -7.53 1.24
N CYS A 127 -5.82 -7.63 0.14
CA CYS A 127 -5.23 -7.97 -1.15
C CYS A 127 -5.61 -6.93 -2.20
N CYS A 128 -4.65 -6.60 -3.06
CA CYS A 128 -4.87 -5.71 -4.20
C CYS A 128 -3.92 -6.05 -5.36
N TYR A 129 -3.98 -5.26 -6.40
CA TYR A 129 -3.07 -5.32 -7.55
C TYR A 129 -2.31 -3.99 -7.72
N ALA A 130 -1.11 -4.06 -8.30
CA ALA A 130 -0.34 -2.88 -8.67
C ALA A 130 -1.03 -2.09 -9.79
N ILE A 131 -1.77 -2.78 -10.64
CA ILE A 131 -2.63 -2.23 -11.69
C ILE A 131 -4.07 -2.68 -11.46
N ASN A 132 -5.00 -1.73 -11.46
CA ASN A 132 -6.39 -1.97 -11.06
C ASN A 132 -7.32 -2.45 -12.19
N PHE A 133 -6.83 -2.52 -13.42
CA PHE A 133 -7.57 -2.98 -14.59
C PHE A 133 -6.83 -4.13 -15.26
N ARG A 134 -7.59 -5.06 -15.82
CA ARG A 134 -7.04 -6.20 -16.54
C ARG A 134 -6.32 -5.75 -17.83
N PRO A 135 -5.05 -6.12 -18.04
CA PRO A 135 -4.40 -5.90 -19.33
C PRO A 135 -5.04 -6.75 -20.45
N PRO A 136 -5.13 -6.21 -21.67
CA PRO A 136 -5.63 -7.00 -22.82
C PRO A 136 -4.87 -8.31 -22.98
N GLU A 137 -5.59 -9.41 -23.23
CA GLU A 137 -5.03 -10.75 -23.46
C GLU A 137 -4.15 -11.26 -22.30
N ASP A 138 -4.38 -10.78 -21.08
CA ASP A 138 -3.61 -11.11 -19.87
C ASP A 138 -2.10 -10.87 -20.02
N ARG A 139 -1.71 -9.93 -20.89
CA ARG A 139 -0.30 -9.57 -21.06
C ARG A 139 0.27 -8.90 -19.81
N LYS A 140 1.59 -8.93 -19.69
CA LYS A 140 2.24 -8.14 -18.64
C LYS A 140 2.04 -6.64 -18.85
N PRO A 141 1.87 -5.88 -17.78
CA PRO A 141 1.83 -4.43 -17.84
C PRO A 141 3.11 -3.83 -18.41
N THR A 142 2.97 -2.76 -19.16
CA THR A 142 4.11 -1.99 -19.67
C THR A 142 4.72 -1.10 -18.58
N GLY A 143 5.99 -0.70 -18.78
CA GLY A 143 6.66 0.21 -17.84
C GLY A 143 5.94 1.57 -17.69
N GLN A 144 5.28 2.05 -18.75
CA GLN A 144 4.49 3.28 -18.69
C GLN A 144 3.21 3.10 -17.85
N GLU A 145 2.53 1.98 -18.00
CA GLU A 145 1.35 1.62 -17.18
C GLU A 145 1.75 1.49 -15.71
N ILE A 146 2.82 0.77 -15.41
CA ILE A 146 3.35 0.63 -14.04
C ILE A 146 3.66 2.02 -13.43
N LYS A 147 4.35 2.88 -14.18
CA LYS A 147 4.67 4.24 -13.72
C LYS A 147 3.41 5.06 -13.45
N ARG A 148 2.39 4.96 -14.32
CA ARG A 148 1.12 5.67 -14.18
C ARG A 148 0.36 5.23 -12.94
N TYR A 149 0.29 3.92 -12.67
CA TYR A 149 -0.45 3.36 -11.53
C TYR A 149 0.31 3.40 -10.21
N SER A 150 1.64 3.56 -10.23
CA SER A 150 2.46 3.58 -9.02
C SER A 150 2.06 4.66 -8.02
N VAL A 151 1.51 5.78 -8.47
CA VAL A 151 1.02 6.86 -7.61
C VAL A 151 -0.18 6.38 -6.79
N PHE A 152 -1.15 5.74 -7.45
CA PHE A 152 -2.35 5.20 -6.80
C PHE A 152 -2.02 4.04 -5.87
N LEU A 153 -1.06 3.18 -6.26
CA LEU A 153 -0.60 2.10 -5.40
C LEU A 153 0.05 2.62 -4.12
N LYS A 154 0.86 3.68 -4.20
CA LYS A 154 1.46 4.32 -3.02
C LYS A 154 0.41 4.91 -2.09
N GLU A 155 -0.59 5.61 -2.65
CA GLU A 155 -1.71 6.15 -1.87
C GLU A 155 -2.50 5.01 -1.22
N HIS A 156 -2.81 3.96 -1.97
CA HIS A 156 -3.52 2.78 -1.47
C HIS A 156 -2.77 2.10 -0.31
N LEU A 157 -1.47 1.89 -0.45
CA LEU A 157 -0.62 1.32 0.59
C LEU A 157 -0.62 2.19 1.86
N SER A 158 -0.52 3.50 1.69
CA SER A 158 -0.60 4.46 2.79
C SER A 158 -1.94 4.36 3.53
N LEU A 159 -3.07 4.25 2.81
CA LEU A 159 -4.41 4.16 3.41
C LEU A 159 -4.61 2.88 4.23
N ILE A 160 -4.06 1.76 3.80
CA ILE A 160 -4.19 0.49 4.54
C ILE A 160 -3.30 0.48 5.79
N HIS A 161 -2.10 1.03 5.72
CA HIS A 161 -1.09 0.96 6.79
C HIS A 161 -0.93 2.26 7.60
N ILE A 162 -1.92 3.14 7.57
CA ILE A 162 -1.97 4.31 8.47
C ILE A 162 -2.23 3.87 9.91
#